data_6d89d1f9aaf0a4eaa74826f36d3c1757
#
_entry.id   6d89d1f9aaf0a4eaa74826f36d3c1757
#
_cell.length_a   1.000
_cell.length_b   1.000
_cell.length_c   1.000
_cell.angle_alpha   90.00
_cell.angle_beta   90.00
_cell.angle_gamma   90.00
#
_symmetry.space_group_name_H-M   'P 1'
#
loop_
_entity.id
_entity.type
_entity.pdbx_description
1 polymer ?
#
loop_
_entity_poly.entity_id
_entity_poly.type
_entity_poly.pdbx_seq_one_letter_code
_entity_poly.pdbx_strand_id
1 'polypeptide(L)'
;MDQERSAPAPRLRNVGVALQGGGSHGAFTWGALDRLLQEPAFAVDSVTGTSAGAMNAVVLADGVARGGAAEARKALRLFWESVASIPGLATFFAPAAGSFGEVWHLDNSPAYIFFDMMSRIWSPYDLNPLGYHPLRGLLAEQVDFERLRGRLPIRLL
;
A
#
# COMPACT_ATOMS: atom_id res chain seq x y z
N MET A 1 14.43 -50.19 8.92
CA MET A 1 14.37 -48.96 9.75
C MET A 1 14.86 -47.81 8.85
N ASP A 2 13.94 -47.31 7.99
CA ASP A 2 14.25 -46.23 7.06
C ASP A 2 14.28 -44.90 7.82
N GLN A 3 15.46 -44.31 7.85
CA GLN A 3 15.59 -42.92 8.31
C GLN A 3 14.95 -42.01 7.23
N GLU A 4 13.76 -41.52 7.53
CA GLU A 4 13.12 -40.44 6.81
C GLU A 4 14.09 -39.26 6.81
N ARG A 5 14.76 -39.02 5.69
CA ARG A 5 15.59 -37.82 5.47
C ARG A 5 14.64 -36.62 5.45
N SER A 6 14.52 -35.99 6.61
CA SER A 6 13.84 -34.69 6.72
C SER A 6 14.43 -33.75 5.67
N ALA A 7 13.58 -33.27 4.75
CA ALA A 7 13.99 -32.27 3.77
C ALA A 7 14.54 -31.04 4.51
N PRO A 8 15.67 -30.46 4.06
CA PRO A 8 16.23 -29.27 4.68
C PRO A 8 15.18 -28.16 4.69
N ALA A 9 15.05 -27.47 5.81
CA ALA A 9 14.15 -26.33 5.94
C ALA A 9 14.41 -25.32 4.81
N PRO A 10 13.37 -24.74 4.18
CA PRO A 10 13.53 -23.78 3.10
C PRO A 10 14.37 -22.59 3.59
N ARG A 11 15.42 -22.26 2.83
CA ARG A 11 16.28 -21.11 3.15
C ARG A 11 15.46 -19.84 2.96
N LEU A 12 15.36 -19.04 4.02
CA LEU A 12 14.73 -17.73 3.98
C LEU A 12 15.44 -16.85 2.94
N ARG A 13 14.68 -16.26 2.01
CA ARG A 13 15.19 -15.35 0.96
C ARG A 13 14.77 -13.93 1.31
N ASN A 14 15.74 -13.05 1.45
CA ASN A 14 15.48 -11.62 1.59
C ASN A 14 15.10 -11.03 0.23
N VAL A 15 14.03 -10.27 0.20
CA VAL A 15 13.50 -9.60 -1.01
C VAL A 15 13.30 -8.12 -0.75
N GLY A 16 13.75 -7.30 -1.72
CA GLY A 16 13.36 -5.90 -1.82
C GLY A 16 12.12 -5.78 -2.68
N VAL A 17 11.17 -4.94 -2.27
CA VAL A 17 9.93 -4.70 -3.03
C VAL A 17 9.80 -3.23 -3.43
N ALA A 18 9.42 -3.00 -4.69
CA ALA A 18 9.10 -1.68 -5.21
C ALA A 18 7.59 -1.59 -5.44
N LEU A 19 6.94 -0.66 -4.75
CA LEU A 19 5.49 -0.52 -4.73
C LEU A 19 5.06 0.65 -5.61
N GLN A 20 4.34 0.33 -6.67
CA GLN A 20 3.84 1.32 -7.60
C GLN A 20 2.74 2.18 -6.96
N GLY A 21 2.71 3.46 -7.37
CA GLY A 21 1.60 4.35 -7.10
C GLY A 21 0.38 4.03 -7.98
N GLY A 22 -0.65 4.88 -7.92
CA GLY A 22 -1.83 4.74 -8.78
C GLY A 22 -3.16 4.72 -8.01
N GLY A 23 -3.26 5.43 -6.89
CA GLY A 23 -4.51 5.57 -6.14
C GLY A 23 -5.10 4.23 -5.73
N SER A 24 -6.25 3.85 -6.29
CA SER A 24 -6.95 2.58 -6.00
C SER A 24 -6.13 1.32 -6.30
N HIS A 25 -5.17 1.38 -7.22
CA HIS A 25 -4.24 0.27 -7.48
C HIS A 25 -3.39 -0.10 -6.26
N GLY A 26 -3.26 0.81 -5.29
CA GLY A 26 -2.64 0.51 -4.01
C GLY A 26 -3.34 -0.60 -3.22
N ALA A 27 -4.66 -0.78 -3.40
CA ALA A 27 -5.39 -1.89 -2.81
C ALA A 27 -5.02 -3.24 -3.45
N PHE A 28 -4.75 -3.25 -4.77
CA PHE A 28 -4.20 -4.44 -5.43
C PHE A 28 -2.80 -4.77 -4.90
N THR A 29 -1.95 -3.74 -4.75
CA THR A 29 -0.62 -3.86 -4.15
C THR A 29 -0.69 -4.42 -2.73
N TRP A 30 -1.67 -3.98 -1.91
CA TRP A 30 -1.94 -4.59 -0.60
C TRP A 30 -2.24 -6.08 -0.71
N GLY A 31 -3.11 -6.50 -1.64
CA GLY A 31 -3.42 -7.93 -1.84
C GLY A 31 -2.17 -8.75 -2.18
N ALA A 32 -1.30 -8.24 -3.04
CA ALA A 32 -0.02 -8.87 -3.37
C ALA A 32 0.92 -8.97 -2.16
N LEU A 33 1.03 -7.89 -1.36
CA LEU A 33 1.81 -7.86 -0.13
C LEU A 33 1.25 -8.84 0.91
N ASP A 34 -0.09 -8.90 1.07
CA ASP A 34 -0.74 -9.83 2.00
C ASP A 34 -0.37 -11.27 1.65
N ARG A 35 -0.35 -11.62 0.36
CA ARG A 35 0.05 -12.96 -0.08
C ARG A 35 1.55 -13.21 0.11
N LEU A 36 2.40 -12.22 -0.21
CA LEU A 36 3.85 -12.33 -0.02
C LEU A 36 4.22 -12.55 1.46
N LEU A 37 3.57 -11.83 2.36
CA LEU A 37 3.80 -11.91 3.81
C LEU A 37 3.32 -13.24 4.44
N GLN A 38 2.54 -14.03 3.72
CA GLN A 38 2.14 -15.39 4.13
C GLN A 38 3.17 -16.44 3.74
N GLU A 39 4.11 -16.09 2.87
CA GLU A 39 5.05 -17.04 2.30
C GLU A 39 6.30 -17.16 3.18
N PRO A 40 6.49 -18.31 3.89
CA PRO A 40 7.57 -18.44 4.86
C PRO A 40 8.97 -18.50 4.23
N ALA A 41 9.05 -18.68 2.90
CA ALA A 41 10.31 -18.71 2.17
C ALA A 41 10.89 -17.31 1.92
N PHE A 42 10.11 -16.23 2.14
CA PHE A 42 10.53 -14.86 1.86
C PHE A 42 10.46 -13.97 3.11
N ALA A 43 11.45 -13.11 3.23
CA ALA A 43 11.43 -11.98 4.17
C ALA A 43 11.62 -10.69 3.39
N VAL A 44 10.71 -9.75 3.56
CA VAL A 44 10.87 -8.41 3.00
C VAL A 44 11.90 -7.66 3.85
N ASP A 45 13.05 -7.31 3.26
CA ASP A 45 14.14 -6.59 3.95
C ASP A 45 14.21 -5.11 3.57
N SER A 46 13.63 -4.75 2.42
CA SER A 46 13.60 -3.37 1.93
C SER A 46 12.34 -3.10 1.13
N VAL A 47 11.85 -1.88 1.21
CA VAL A 47 10.67 -1.43 0.48
C VAL A 47 10.85 0.01 -0.01
N THR A 48 10.47 0.26 -1.25
CA THR A 48 10.32 1.59 -1.83
C THR A 48 8.92 1.74 -2.40
N GLY A 49 8.44 2.96 -2.50
CA GLY A 49 7.10 3.19 -3.03
C GLY A 49 6.84 4.64 -3.39
N THR A 50 5.88 4.84 -4.28
CA THR A 50 5.41 6.15 -4.73
C THR A 50 3.92 6.28 -4.47
N SER A 51 3.44 7.43 -3.97
CA SER A 51 2.01 7.69 -3.74
C SER A 51 1.36 6.59 -2.88
N ALA A 52 0.31 5.91 -3.36
CA ALA A 52 -0.33 4.78 -2.65
C ALA A 52 0.66 3.65 -2.31
N GLY A 53 1.68 3.43 -3.14
CA GLY A 53 2.79 2.52 -2.84
C GLY A 53 3.61 2.96 -1.64
N ALA A 54 3.87 4.27 -1.48
CA ALA A 54 4.54 4.80 -0.30
C ALA A 54 3.70 4.65 0.98
N MET A 55 2.37 4.81 0.88
CA MET A 55 1.46 4.53 1.99
C MET A 55 1.53 3.06 2.42
N ASN A 56 1.45 2.13 1.46
CA ASN A 56 1.66 0.71 1.72
C ASN A 56 3.02 0.43 2.37
N ALA A 57 4.08 1.08 1.90
CA ALA A 57 5.43 0.89 2.42
C ALA A 57 5.56 1.28 3.91
N VAL A 58 5.03 2.45 4.30
CA VAL A 58 5.12 2.90 5.70
C VAL A 58 4.22 2.08 6.62
N VAL A 59 3.02 1.70 6.18
CA VAL A 59 2.11 0.83 6.94
C VAL A 59 2.71 -0.57 7.12
N LEU A 60 3.31 -1.12 6.06
CA LEU A 60 4.04 -2.39 6.10
C LEU A 60 5.18 -2.34 7.11
N ALA A 61 6.06 -1.33 7.00
CA ALA A 61 7.25 -1.22 7.83
C ALA A 61 6.89 -1.05 9.31
N ASP A 62 5.89 -0.22 9.63
CA ASP A 62 5.39 -0.03 10.99
C ASP A 62 4.78 -1.34 11.54
N GLY A 63 3.97 -2.04 10.74
CA GLY A 63 3.39 -3.31 11.13
C GLY A 63 4.43 -4.39 11.40
N VAL A 64 5.46 -4.49 10.54
CA VAL A 64 6.58 -5.43 10.77
C VAL A 64 7.36 -5.06 12.04
N ALA A 65 7.59 -3.77 12.29
CA ALA A 65 8.27 -3.31 13.50
C ALA A 65 7.47 -3.60 14.78
N ARG A 66 6.13 -3.66 14.70
CA ARG A 66 5.25 -4.01 15.82
C ARG A 66 5.22 -5.50 16.16
N GLY A 67 5.28 -6.37 15.17
CA GLY A 67 5.11 -7.81 15.42
C GLY A 67 5.26 -8.69 14.17
N GLY A 68 6.09 -8.25 13.22
CA GLY A 68 6.41 -9.04 12.03
C GLY A 68 5.28 -9.11 11.01
N ALA A 69 5.34 -10.13 10.15
CA ALA A 69 4.44 -10.28 9.01
C ALA A 69 2.95 -10.30 9.39
N ALA A 70 2.59 -10.91 10.51
CA ALA A 70 1.20 -11.01 10.94
C ALA A 70 0.61 -9.63 11.30
N GLU A 71 1.37 -8.81 12.04
CA GLU A 71 0.93 -7.44 12.38
C GLU A 71 0.95 -6.52 11.17
N ALA A 72 1.91 -6.68 10.25
CA ALA A 72 1.92 -5.94 8.99
C ALA A 72 0.68 -6.20 8.14
N ARG A 73 0.24 -7.45 8.03
CA ARG A 73 -0.98 -7.84 7.31
C ARG A 73 -2.23 -7.20 7.93
N LYS A 74 -2.33 -7.21 9.26
CA LYS A 74 -3.44 -6.57 9.97
C LYS A 74 -3.44 -5.05 9.75
N ALA A 75 -2.27 -4.42 9.82
CA ALA A 75 -2.11 -2.99 9.61
C ALA A 75 -2.53 -2.57 8.20
N LEU A 76 -2.06 -3.29 7.18
CA LEU A 76 -2.43 -3.03 5.78
C LEU A 76 -3.94 -3.20 5.56
N ARG A 77 -4.54 -4.24 6.13
CA ARG A 77 -5.99 -4.45 6.05
C ARG A 77 -6.75 -3.28 6.67
N LEU A 78 -6.42 -2.92 7.91
CA LEU A 78 -7.06 -1.82 8.62
C LEU A 78 -6.96 -0.51 7.85
N PHE A 79 -5.78 -0.23 7.30
CA PHE A 79 -5.55 0.97 6.49
C PHE A 79 -6.49 1.02 5.28
N TRP A 80 -6.58 -0.04 4.48
CA TRP A 80 -7.40 -0.05 3.28
C TRP A 80 -8.91 -0.11 3.58
N GLU A 81 -9.33 -0.79 4.64
CA GLU A 81 -10.72 -0.74 5.13
C GLU A 81 -11.10 0.69 5.58
N SER A 82 -10.19 1.38 6.26
CA SER A 82 -10.40 2.78 6.65
C SER A 82 -10.44 3.70 5.42
N VAL A 83 -9.56 3.52 4.45
CA VAL A 83 -9.59 4.26 3.18
C VAL A 83 -10.92 4.08 2.46
N ALA A 84 -11.43 2.85 2.39
CA ALA A 84 -12.72 2.54 1.77
C ALA A 84 -13.91 3.18 2.50
N SER A 85 -13.79 3.46 3.79
CA SER A 85 -14.85 4.08 4.59
C SER A 85 -14.90 5.60 4.50
N ILE A 86 -13.88 6.27 3.89
CA ILE A 86 -13.86 7.72 3.76
C ILE A 86 -14.92 8.17 2.74
N PRO A 87 -15.94 8.98 3.14
CA PRO A 87 -16.97 9.45 2.23
C PRO A 87 -16.36 10.24 1.06
N GLY A 88 -16.80 9.95 -0.16
CA GLY A 88 -16.33 10.59 -1.39
C GLY A 88 -15.03 9.99 -1.96
N LEU A 89 -14.19 9.36 -1.15
CA LEU A 89 -12.97 8.72 -1.66
C LEU A 89 -13.31 7.46 -2.45
N ALA A 90 -14.29 6.70 -2.01
CA ALA A 90 -14.80 5.53 -2.74
C ALA A 90 -15.35 5.91 -4.13
N THR A 91 -15.96 7.09 -4.27
CA THR A 91 -16.46 7.59 -5.56
C THR A 91 -15.32 7.97 -6.51
N PHE A 92 -14.21 8.47 -5.98
CA PHE A 92 -12.98 8.74 -6.75
C PHE A 92 -12.31 7.47 -7.26
N PHE A 93 -12.47 6.38 -6.54
CA PHE A 93 -11.88 5.08 -6.87
C PHE A 93 -12.85 4.13 -7.55
N ALA A 94 -14.16 4.43 -7.55
CA ALA A 94 -15.13 3.63 -8.28
C ALA A 94 -14.92 3.83 -9.79
N PRO A 95 -14.78 2.77 -10.59
CA PRO A 95 -14.91 2.89 -12.03
C PRO A 95 -16.27 3.51 -12.31
N ALA A 96 -16.32 4.48 -13.24
CA ALA A 96 -17.58 5.09 -13.66
C ALA A 96 -18.59 3.97 -13.95
N ALA A 97 -19.64 3.89 -13.14
CA ALA A 97 -20.63 2.84 -13.22
C ALA A 97 -21.32 2.92 -14.60
N GLY A 98 -20.89 2.10 -15.54
CA GLY A 98 -21.42 2.08 -16.92
C GLY A 98 -20.65 1.24 -17.92
N SER A 99 -19.44 0.81 -17.62
CA SER A 99 -18.63 0.08 -18.61
C SER A 99 -18.05 -1.21 -18.00
N PHE A 100 -18.89 -2.23 -17.85
CA PHE A 100 -18.44 -3.58 -17.42
C PHE A 100 -17.53 -4.30 -18.43
N GLY A 101 -17.19 -3.66 -19.56
CA GLY A 101 -16.37 -4.25 -20.63
C GLY A 101 -14.95 -3.71 -20.78
N GLU A 102 -14.61 -2.53 -20.22
CA GLU A 102 -13.33 -1.85 -20.49
C GLU A 102 -12.54 -1.44 -19.23
N VAL A 103 -12.65 -2.20 -18.16
CA VAL A 103 -12.06 -1.88 -16.83
C VAL A 103 -10.52 -1.88 -16.83
N TRP A 104 -9.87 -2.31 -17.90
CA TRP A 104 -8.41 -2.44 -17.98
C TRP A 104 -7.67 -1.17 -18.43
N HIS A 105 -8.38 -0.10 -18.79
CA HIS A 105 -7.79 1.16 -19.26
C HIS A 105 -8.21 2.36 -18.37
N LEU A 106 -7.97 2.29 -17.07
CA LEU A 106 -8.18 3.43 -16.16
C LEU A 106 -7.38 4.66 -16.60
N ASP A 107 -6.21 4.45 -17.20
CA ASP A 107 -5.34 5.53 -17.72
C ASP A 107 -5.98 6.33 -18.87
N ASN A 108 -7.01 5.78 -19.52
CA ASN A 108 -7.75 6.42 -20.61
C ASN A 108 -9.14 6.94 -20.19
N SER A 109 -9.50 6.88 -18.91
CA SER A 109 -10.79 7.42 -18.50
C SER A 109 -10.76 8.96 -18.60
N PRO A 110 -11.80 9.59 -19.17
CA PRO A 110 -11.86 11.06 -19.25
C PRO A 110 -11.72 11.75 -17.89
N ALA A 111 -12.19 11.09 -16.83
CA ALA A 111 -12.07 11.60 -15.46
C ALA A 111 -10.61 11.55 -14.96
N TYR A 112 -9.86 10.48 -15.29
CA TYR A 112 -8.44 10.38 -14.94
C TYR A 112 -7.62 11.42 -15.70
N ILE A 113 -7.82 11.53 -17.02
CA ILE A 113 -7.14 12.52 -17.87
C ILE A 113 -7.44 13.95 -17.39
N PHE A 114 -8.70 14.23 -17.06
CA PHE A 114 -9.10 15.54 -16.52
C PHE A 114 -8.41 15.81 -15.18
N PHE A 115 -8.39 14.85 -14.28
CA PHE A 115 -7.73 14.98 -12.97
C PHE A 115 -6.21 15.12 -13.10
N ASP A 116 -5.57 14.34 -13.97
CA ASP A 116 -4.14 14.47 -14.26
C ASP A 116 -3.80 15.83 -14.85
N MET A 117 -4.61 16.31 -15.79
CA MET A 117 -4.45 17.63 -16.39
C MET A 117 -4.67 18.75 -15.37
N MET A 118 -5.68 18.65 -14.52
CA MET A 118 -5.95 19.61 -13.44
C MET A 118 -4.82 19.65 -12.42
N SER A 119 -4.27 18.48 -12.05
CA SER A 119 -3.15 18.39 -11.09
C SER A 119 -1.84 18.99 -11.62
N ARG A 120 -1.70 19.12 -12.95
CA ARG A 120 -0.54 19.77 -13.61
C ARG A 120 -0.69 21.28 -13.72
N ILE A 121 -1.93 21.77 -13.79
CA ILE A 121 -2.22 23.19 -14.01
C ILE A 121 -2.43 23.93 -12.68
N TRP A 122 -3.01 23.26 -11.68
CA TRP A 122 -3.35 23.86 -10.39
C TRP A 122 -2.53 23.22 -9.29
N SER A 123 -1.97 24.09 -8.44
CA SER A 123 -1.26 23.62 -7.25
C SER A 123 -2.21 22.85 -6.32
N PRO A 124 -1.74 21.76 -5.68
CA PRO A 124 -2.51 21.09 -4.62
C PRO A 124 -3.01 22.02 -3.52
N TYR A 125 -2.32 23.15 -3.31
CA TYR A 125 -2.71 24.19 -2.34
C TYR A 125 -3.91 24.99 -2.80
N ASP A 126 -4.06 25.23 -4.10
CA ASP A 126 -5.19 25.97 -4.66
C ASP A 126 -6.46 25.11 -4.68
N LEU A 127 -6.31 23.79 -4.83
CA LEU A 127 -7.41 22.83 -4.84
C LEU A 127 -7.90 22.45 -3.43
N ASN A 128 -7.11 22.75 -2.39
CA ASN A 128 -7.43 22.39 -1.02
C ASN A 128 -7.16 23.56 -0.04
N PRO A 129 -7.90 24.67 -0.17
CA PRO A 129 -7.69 25.86 0.66
C PRO A 129 -7.95 25.62 2.15
N LEU A 130 -8.70 24.57 2.49
CA LEU A 130 -8.97 24.18 3.88
C LEU A 130 -7.94 23.22 4.46
N GLY A 131 -6.94 22.78 3.68
CA GLY A 131 -5.90 21.87 4.13
C GLY A 131 -6.42 20.49 4.56
N TYR A 132 -7.61 20.10 4.08
CA TYR A 132 -8.20 18.80 4.44
C TYR A 132 -7.53 17.66 3.69
N HIS A 133 -6.77 16.86 4.41
CA HIS A 133 -6.04 15.70 3.88
C HIS A 133 -6.42 14.43 4.65
N PRO A 134 -7.54 13.77 4.32
CA PRO A 134 -8.04 12.62 5.08
C PRO A 134 -7.03 11.47 5.14
N LEU A 135 -6.31 11.21 4.05
CA LEU A 135 -5.27 10.17 4.02
C LEU A 135 -4.09 10.49 4.94
N ARG A 136 -3.73 11.77 5.09
CA ARG A 136 -2.67 12.20 6.03
C ARG A 136 -3.11 11.97 7.47
N GLY A 137 -4.35 12.32 7.81
CA GLY A 137 -4.92 12.07 9.14
C GLY A 137 -4.92 10.57 9.45
N LEU A 138 -5.44 9.77 8.51
CA LEU A 138 -5.49 8.32 8.66
C LEU A 138 -4.10 7.69 8.87
N LEU A 139 -3.10 8.11 8.09
CA LEU A 139 -1.73 7.62 8.28
C LEU A 139 -1.16 8.05 9.64
N ALA A 140 -1.41 9.29 10.07
CA ALA A 140 -0.93 9.78 11.37
C ALA A 140 -1.56 9.04 12.56
N GLU A 141 -2.78 8.54 12.40
CA GLU A 141 -3.46 7.74 13.43
C GLU A 141 -2.99 6.27 13.46
N GLN A 142 -2.65 5.70 12.31
CA GLN A 142 -2.37 4.26 12.20
C GLN A 142 -0.88 3.91 12.18
N VAL A 143 -0.01 4.85 11.85
CA VAL A 143 1.45 4.66 11.70
C VAL A 143 2.20 5.48 12.73
N ASP A 144 3.07 4.83 13.48
CA ASP A 144 3.99 5.49 14.39
C ASP A 144 5.26 5.94 13.63
N PHE A 145 5.26 7.19 13.17
CA PHE A 145 6.39 7.77 12.44
C PHE A 145 7.65 7.94 13.26
N GLU A 146 7.55 8.02 14.60
CA GLU A 146 8.73 8.03 15.46
C GLU A 146 9.41 6.67 15.48
N ARG A 147 8.62 5.58 15.49
CA ARG A 147 9.15 4.22 15.33
C ARG A 147 9.84 4.06 13.98
N LEU A 148 9.28 4.63 12.91
CA LEU A 148 9.87 4.54 11.57
C LEU A 148 11.22 5.29 11.44
N ARG A 149 11.49 6.28 12.27
CA ARG A 149 12.80 6.97 12.33
C ARG A 149 13.87 6.16 13.04
N GLY A 150 13.49 5.16 13.80
CA GLY A 150 14.38 4.27 14.51
C GLY A 150 15.00 3.19 13.63
N ARG A 151 15.63 2.21 14.27
CA ARG A 151 16.15 1.04 13.56
C ARG A 151 15.02 0.08 13.21
N LEU A 152 14.68 0.01 11.94
CA LEU A 152 13.63 -0.86 11.42
C LEU A 152 14.17 -2.23 10.99
N PRO A 153 13.35 -3.29 11.09
CA PRO A 153 13.64 -4.58 10.49
C PRO A 153 13.53 -4.56 8.96
N ILE A 154 12.84 -3.58 8.40
CA ILE A 154 12.72 -3.32 6.95
C ILE A 154 13.30 -1.94 6.65
N ARG A 155 14.13 -1.84 5.61
CA ARG A 155 14.66 -0.56 5.13
C ARG A 155 13.62 0.14 4.24
N LEU A 156 13.31 1.38 4.56
CA LEU A 156 12.55 2.29 3.70
C LEU A 156 13.55 3.03 2.78
N LEU A 157 13.34 2.97 1.47
CA LEU A 157 14.22 3.55 0.46
C LEU A 157 13.51 4.63 -0.36
#